data_4cf87b55937d29df92eb55485ece1cb2
#
_entry.id   4cf87b55937d29df92eb55485ece1cb2
#
_cell.length_a   1.000
_cell.length_b   1.000
_cell.length_c   1.000
_cell.angle_alpha   90.00
_cell.angle_beta   90.00
_cell.angle_gamma   90.00
#
_symmetry.space_group_name_H-M   'P 1'
#
loop_
_entity.id
_entity.type
_entity.pdbx_description
1 polymer ?
#
loop_
_entity_poly.entity_id
_entity_poly.type
_entity_poly.pdbx_seq_one_letter_code
_entity_poly.pdbx_strand_id
1 'polypeptide(L)'
;MSIKKIIAIGXAKGGVGKSTXTAALASSLSKKYKVGVLDADIYGPNQHILFNIKSKPEFITLNNKKLIKPFIKQNIEMISIGLILDSNKAAAWRGPMLSGAXKQLSNSTXWSXLDYLLIDMPPGTGDAYLTIFXDMNIDXFIIXXTXNNLAFADVKKTINLVEKFNIPILGYIENNILGSDIIDDNIFQKKKIEKLGSVKFNKKMEQFNIGNIIEEVDEIAKLLCKKC
;
A
#
# COMPACT_ATOMS: atom_id res chain seq x y z
N MET A 1 -8.46 -7.06 -18.61
CA MET A 1 -7.68 -6.25 -17.67
C MET A 1 -6.49 -7.10 -17.22
N SER A 2 -5.28 -6.61 -17.44
CA SER A 2 -4.10 -7.33 -16.96
C SER A 2 -3.22 -6.40 -16.14
N ILE A 3 -2.84 -6.87 -14.97
CA ILE A 3 -1.89 -6.21 -14.09
C ILE A 3 -0.66 -7.11 -14.08
N LYS A 4 0.50 -6.56 -14.43
CA LYS A 4 1.73 -7.36 -14.53
C LYS A 4 2.28 -7.75 -13.15
N LYS A 5 2.25 -6.78 -12.21
CA LYS A 5 2.77 -7.00 -10.84
C LYS A 5 1.87 -6.33 -9.81
N ILE A 6 1.47 -7.07 -8.80
CA ILE A 6 0.71 -6.58 -7.65
C ILE A 6 1.64 -6.60 -6.43
N ILE A 7 1.89 -5.42 -5.85
CA ILE A 7 2.81 -5.27 -4.72
C ILE A 7 2.03 -4.72 -3.53
N ALA A 8 1.94 -5.50 -2.47
CA ALA A 8 1.30 -5.06 -1.22
C ALA A 8 2.34 -4.36 -0.33
N ILE A 9 1.96 -3.23 0.23
CA ILE A 9 2.81 -2.45 1.15
C ILE A 9 2.13 -2.46 2.51
N GLY A 10 2.78 -3.13 3.43
CA GLY A 10 2.19 -3.32 4.74
C GLY A 10 3.05 -2.86 5.92
N UNK A 11 2.49 -2.68 6.91
CA UNK A 11 3.11 -2.28 8.05
C UNK A 11 2.66 -3.14 9.10
N ALA A 12 3.35 -3.27 10.11
CA ALA A 12 2.96 -4.01 11.30
C ALA A 12 2.16 -3.13 12.28
N LYS A 13 2.41 -1.83 12.27
CA LYS A 13 1.79 -0.86 13.19
C LYS A 13 1.34 0.39 12.43
N GLY A 14 0.23 0.99 12.85
CA GLY A 14 -0.24 2.25 12.31
C GLY A 14 0.74 3.42 12.55
N GLY A 15 0.70 4.41 11.68
CA GLY A 15 1.52 5.62 11.82
C GLY A 15 2.96 5.52 11.34
N VAL A 16 3.35 4.44 10.68
CA VAL A 16 4.73 4.28 10.14
C VAL A 16 4.95 5.00 8.80
N GLY A 17 3.94 5.72 8.29
CA GLY A 17 4.04 6.42 7.02
C GLY A 17 3.80 5.54 5.79
N LYS A 18 3.16 4.40 5.97
CA LYS A 18 2.84 3.43 4.91
C LYS A 18 2.15 4.10 3.72
N SER A 19 1.07 4.82 3.95
CA SER A 19 0.28 5.45 2.88
C SER A 19 1.10 6.49 2.11
N THR A 20 1.88 7.30 2.79
CA THR A 20 2.81 8.24 2.15
C THR A 20 3.88 7.51 1.32
N UNK A 21 4.46 6.36 1.80
CA UNK A 21 5.34 5.66 1.21
C UNK A 21 4.87 5.07 0.05
N THR A 22 3.53 4.61 0.03
CA THR A 22 2.85 4.03 -1.13
C THR A 22 2.63 5.07 -2.24
N ALA A 23 2.08 6.22 -1.89
CA ALA A 23 1.84 7.29 -2.85
C ALA A 23 3.14 7.83 -3.47
N ALA A 24 4.19 8.00 -2.67
CA ALA A 24 5.50 8.47 -3.17
C ALA A 24 6.14 7.45 -4.12
N LEU A 25 6.03 6.17 -3.79
CA LEU A 25 6.53 5.09 -4.65
C LEU A 25 5.75 5.06 -5.98
N ALA A 26 4.42 5.23 -5.92
CA ALA A 26 3.59 5.34 -7.12
C ALA A 26 4.02 6.54 -7.99
N SER A 27 4.29 7.71 -7.38
CA SER A 27 4.77 8.90 -8.10
C SER A 27 6.11 8.63 -8.80
N SER A 28 7.03 7.94 -8.14
CA SER A 28 8.34 7.62 -8.72
C SER A 28 8.21 6.61 -9.88
N LEU A 29 7.41 5.56 -9.69
CA LEU A 29 7.20 4.52 -10.72
C LEU A 29 6.44 5.06 -11.94
N SER A 30 5.48 5.97 -11.74
CA SER A 30 4.63 6.49 -12.82
C SER A 30 5.39 7.32 -13.87
N LYS A 31 6.66 7.68 -13.59
CA LYS A 31 7.55 8.32 -14.57
C LYS A 31 7.80 7.43 -15.80
N LYS A 32 7.74 6.11 -15.62
CA LYS A 32 8.12 5.13 -16.68
C LYS A 32 7.08 4.02 -16.87
N TYR A 33 6.20 3.81 -15.91
CA TYR A 33 5.30 2.67 -15.87
C TYR A 33 3.85 3.11 -15.65
N LYS A 34 2.92 2.28 -16.08
CA LYS A 34 1.49 2.44 -15.78
C LYS A 34 1.24 1.90 -14.37
N VAL A 35 0.84 2.79 -13.47
CA VAL A 35 0.75 2.47 -12.04
C VAL A 35 -0.67 2.67 -11.54
N GLY A 36 -1.13 1.72 -10.74
CA GLY A 36 -2.35 1.84 -9.95
C GLY A 36 -2.05 1.85 -8.46
N VAL A 37 -2.92 2.49 -7.68
CA VAL A 37 -2.89 2.48 -6.22
C VAL A 37 -4.26 2.05 -5.70
N LEU A 38 -4.28 0.97 -4.94
CA LEU A 38 -5.47 0.49 -4.23
C LEU A 38 -5.29 0.80 -2.74
N ASP A 39 -6.10 1.69 -2.21
CA ASP A 39 -6.14 1.97 -0.76
C ASP A 39 -7.11 0.98 -0.11
N ALA A 40 -6.56 -0.02 0.56
CA ALA A 40 -7.30 -1.05 1.28
C ALA A 40 -7.32 -0.82 2.79
N ASP A 41 -6.83 0.33 3.27
CA ASP A 41 -6.80 0.66 4.70
C ASP A 41 -8.19 1.10 5.16
N ILE A 42 -9.00 0.14 5.61
CA ILE A 42 -10.38 0.37 6.06
C ILE A 42 -10.45 1.16 7.39
N TYR A 43 -9.35 1.21 8.12
CA TYR A 43 -9.32 1.87 9.44
C TYR A 43 -8.90 3.34 9.33
N GLY A 44 -8.03 3.66 8.39
CA GLY A 44 -7.54 5.01 8.20
C GLY A 44 -7.19 5.27 6.74
N PRO A 45 -8.19 5.23 5.83
CA PRO A 45 -7.88 5.42 4.41
C PRO A 45 -7.37 6.84 4.16
N ASN A 46 -6.23 6.93 3.51
CA ASN A 46 -5.53 8.20 3.32
C ASN A 46 -5.15 8.48 1.86
N GLN A 47 -5.21 7.50 0.95
CA GLN A 47 -4.78 7.73 -0.43
C GLN A 47 -5.61 8.80 -1.11
N HIS A 48 -6.93 8.82 -0.90
CA HIS A 48 -7.79 9.84 -1.50
C HIS A 48 -7.41 11.26 -1.05
N ILE A 49 -6.91 11.41 0.19
CA ILE A 49 -6.41 12.70 0.71
C ILE A 49 -5.10 13.06 0.00
N LEU A 50 -4.14 12.13 -0.06
CA LEU A 50 -2.83 12.34 -0.71
C LEU A 50 -2.98 12.67 -2.21
N PHE A 51 -4.00 12.10 -2.84
CA PHE A 51 -4.33 12.37 -4.26
C PHE A 51 -5.23 13.59 -4.43
N ASN A 52 -5.68 14.22 -3.34
CA ASN A 52 -6.61 15.36 -3.35
C ASN A 52 -7.88 15.04 -4.14
N ILE A 53 -8.50 13.90 -3.85
CA ILE A 53 -9.75 13.43 -4.45
C ILE A 53 -10.85 13.43 -3.39
N LYS A 54 -11.93 14.14 -3.65
CA LYS A 54 -13.06 14.30 -2.71
C LYS A 54 -14.37 13.75 -3.25
N SER A 55 -14.47 13.54 -4.56
CA SER A 55 -15.69 13.04 -5.21
C SER A 55 -15.84 11.53 -5.01
N LYS A 56 -17.08 11.07 -5.03
CA LYS A 56 -17.36 9.63 -5.03
C LYS A 56 -16.97 9.02 -6.36
N PRO A 57 -16.54 7.75 -6.40
CA PRO A 57 -16.19 7.11 -7.66
C PRO A 57 -17.41 6.88 -8.55
N GLU A 58 -17.18 6.97 -9.85
CA GLU A 58 -18.17 6.62 -10.86
C GLU A 58 -18.26 5.11 -11.02
N PHE A 59 -19.46 4.62 -11.31
CA PHE A 59 -19.68 3.22 -11.66
C PHE A 59 -19.96 3.12 -13.16
N ILE A 60 -19.37 2.13 -13.79
CA ILE A 60 -19.58 1.81 -15.20
C ILE A 60 -20.10 0.37 -15.31
N THR A 61 -20.86 0.10 -16.38
CA THR A 61 -21.31 -1.26 -16.68
C THR A 61 -20.50 -1.81 -17.85
N LEU A 62 -19.82 -2.93 -17.64
CA LEU A 62 -19.08 -3.60 -18.70
C LEU A 62 -19.38 -5.11 -18.61
N ASN A 63 -19.82 -5.68 -19.74
CA ASN A 63 -20.20 -7.10 -19.83
C ASN A 63 -21.20 -7.50 -18.71
N ASN A 64 -22.21 -6.67 -18.49
CA ASN A 64 -23.25 -6.85 -17.47
C ASN A 64 -22.74 -6.84 -16.03
N LYS A 65 -21.50 -6.40 -15.82
CA LYS A 65 -20.92 -6.24 -14.46
C LYS A 65 -20.78 -4.75 -14.15
N LYS A 66 -21.21 -4.38 -12.94
CA LYS A 66 -21.03 -3.03 -12.41
C LYS A 66 -19.62 -2.92 -11.84
N LEU A 67 -18.83 -2.04 -12.43
CA LEU A 67 -17.42 -1.83 -12.06
C LEU A 67 -17.20 -0.41 -11.55
N ILE A 68 -16.21 -0.26 -10.72
CA ILE A 68 -15.77 1.03 -10.17
C ILE A 68 -14.70 1.61 -11.10
N LYS A 69 -14.93 2.83 -11.57
CA LYS A 69 -13.96 3.54 -12.41
C LYS A 69 -12.89 4.16 -11.49
N PRO A 70 -11.60 3.79 -11.63
CA PRO A 70 -10.57 4.43 -10.82
C PRO A 70 -10.38 5.90 -11.23
N PHE A 71 -9.96 6.72 -10.29
CA PHE A 71 -9.54 8.09 -10.56
C PHE A 71 -8.17 8.08 -11.22
N ILE A 72 -7.92 9.06 -12.08
CA ILE A 72 -6.60 9.24 -12.70
C ILE A 72 -6.04 10.59 -12.24
N LYS A 73 -4.89 10.55 -11.58
CA LYS A 73 -4.19 11.73 -11.10
C LYS A 73 -2.68 11.56 -11.31
N GLN A 74 -2.02 12.52 -11.97
CA GLN A 74 -0.57 12.43 -12.28
C GLN A 74 -0.21 11.10 -12.97
N ASN A 75 -1.05 10.66 -13.90
CA ASN A 75 -0.92 9.39 -14.65
C ASN A 75 -0.95 8.13 -13.76
N ILE A 76 -1.49 8.23 -12.56
CA ILE A 76 -1.67 7.10 -11.65
C ILE A 76 -3.17 6.84 -11.51
N GLU A 77 -3.59 5.60 -11.71
CA GLU A 77 -4.95 5.17 -11.41
C GLU A 77 -5.08 4.93 -9.91
N MET A 78 -6.13 5.45 -9.29
CA MET A 78 -6.28 5.29 -7.84
C MET A 78 -7.74 5.03 -7.47
N ILE A 79 -7.93 4.11 -6.54
CA ILE A 79 -9.20 3.93 -5.84
C ILE A 79 -8.92 3.76 -4.34
N SER A 80 -9.76 4.35 -3.52
CA SER A 80 -9.63 4.25 -2.06
C SER A 80 -10.94 3.76 -1.46
N ILE A 81 -10.83 2.86 -0.50
CA ILE A 81 -11.98 2.43 0.31
C ILE A 81 -12.64 3.63 1.01
N GLY A 82 -11.86 4.66 1.32
CA GLY A 82 -12.36 5.90 1.94
C GLY A 82 -13.32 6.71 1.07
N LEU A 83 -13.31 6.48 -0.26
CA LEU A 83 -14.27 7.13 -1.17
C LEU A 83 -15.59 6.35 -1.29
N ILE A 84 -15.59 5.10 -0.86
CA ILE A 84 -16.75 4.19 -0.92
C ILE A 84 -17.46 4.16 0.43
N LEU A 85 -16.68 4.09 1.50
CA LEU A 85 -17.23 4.09 2.86
C LEU A 85 -17.77 5.48 3.22
N ASP A 86 -18.98 5.53 3.70
CA ASP A 86 -19.53 6.73 4.28
C ASP A 86 -18.86 6.91 5.66
N SER A 87 -18.05 7.95 5.81
CA SER A 87 -17.31 8.22 7.04
C SER A 87 -18.23 8.29 8.28
N ASN A 88 -19.46 8.77 8.09
CA ASN A 88 -20.44 8.85 9.18
C ASN A 88 -20.99 7.48 9.59
N LYS A 89 -20.89 6.50 8.71
CA LYS A 89 -21.38 5.13 8.94
C LYS A 89 -20.25 4.12 9.18
N ALA A 90 -19.01 4.49 8.87
CA ALA A 90 -17.84 3.60 8.96
C ALA A 90 -17.68 3.02 10.38
N ALA A 91 -17.95 3.82 11.41
CA ALA A 91 -17.87 3.40 12.80
C ALA A 91 -18.87 2.28 13.16
N ALA A 92 -19.95 2.14 12.41
CA ALA A 92 -20.96 1.08 12.63
C ALA A 92 -20.69 -0.20 11.79
N TRP A 93 -19.71 -0.16 10.90
CA TRP A 93 -19.39 -1.32 10.04
C TRP A 93 -18.62 -2.38 10.84
N ARG A 94 -19.11 -3.58 10.80
CA ARG A 94 -18.48 -4.74 11.45
C ARG A 94 -17.59 -5.50 10.45
N GLY A 95 -16.72 -6.35 10.96
CA GLY A 95 -15.74 -7.11 10.19
C GLY A 95 -16.23 -7.66 8.84
N PRO A 96 -17.34 -8.42 8.81
CA PRO A 96 -17.83 -8.98 7.54
C PRO A 96 -18.22 -7.94 6.48
N MET A 97 -18.75 -6.79 6.91
CA MET A 97 -19.09 -5.70 5.99
C MET A 97 -17.83 -5.04 5.40
N LEU A 98 -16.83 -4.84 6.26
CA LEU A 98 -15.54 -4.26 5.85
C LEU A 98 -14.81 -5.20 4.89
N SER A 99 -14.81 -6.49 5.18
CA SER A 99 -14.24 -7.52 4.28
C SER A 99 -14.99 -7.57 2.95
N GLY A 100 -16.30 -7.46 2.97
CA GLY A 100 -17.13 -7.38 1.76
C GLY A 100 -16.79 -6.17 0.89
N ALA A 101 -16.60 -5.02 1.48
CA ALA A 101 -16.17 -3.81 0.80
C ALA A 101 -14.75 -3.93 0.21
N UNK A 102 -13.82 -4.51 0.89
CA UNK A 102 -12.62 -4.74 0.46
C UNK A 102 -12.60 -5.58 -0.65
N LYS A 103 -13.36 -6.64 -0.62
CA LYS A 103 -13.52 -7.62 -1.72
C LYS A 103 -14.15 -6.97 -2.96
N GLN A 104 -15.18 -6.20 -2.78
CA GLN A 104 -15.79 -5.48 -3.89
C GLN A 104 -14.78 -4.53 -4.54
N LEU A 105 -14.00 -3.81 -3.75
CA LEU A 105 -13.01 -2.87 -4.24
C LEU A 105 -11.92 -3.58 -5.07
N SER A 106 -11.38 -4.68 -4.56
CA SER A 106 -10.33 -5.44 -5.24
C SER A 106 -10.81 -6.07 -6.55
N ASN A 107 -12.04 -6.60 -6.56
CA ASN A 107 -12.57 -7.39 -7.68
C ASN A 107 -13.34 -6.56 -8.71
N SER A 108 -13.81 -5.36 -8.35
CA SER A 108 -14.70 -4.58 -9.20
C SER A 108 -14.10 -3.25 -9.68
N THR A 109 -12.81 -3.03 -9.53
CA THR A 109 -12.16 -1.84 -10.09
C THR A 109 -11.65 -2.10 -11.51
N UNK A 110 -11.84 -1.33 -12.32
CA UNK A 110 -11.61 -1.43 -13.51
C UNK A 110 -10.41 -1.00 -13.88
N TRP A 111 -9.41 -1.47 -13.48
CA TRP A 111 -8.03 -1.08 -13.81
C TRP A 111 -7.77 -1.19 -15.32
N SER A 112 -6.95 -0.30 -15.84
CA SER A 112 -6.41 -0.46 -17.20
C SER A 112 -5.25 -1.48 -17.22
N UNK A 113 -4.39 -1.73 -17.96
CA UNK A 113 -3.42 -2.45 -18.03
C UNK A 113 -2.44 -1.95 -17.32
N LEU A 114 -2.14 -2.26 -16.26
CA LEU A 114 -1.12 -1.71 -15.37
C LEU A 114 0.17 -2.53 -15.40
N ASP A 115 1.30 -1.83 -15.31
CA ASP A 115 2.59 -2.49 -15.03
C ASP A 115 2.67 -2.86 -13.54
N TYR A 116 2.26 -1.92 -12.65
CA TYR A 116 2.28 -2.14 -11.20
C TYR A 116 0.95 -1.71 -10.58
N LEU A 117 0.43 -2.54 -9.69
CA LEU A 117 -0.62 -2.15 -8.75
C LEU A 117 -0.04 -2.19 -7.35
N LEU A 118 0.01 -1.04 -6.69
CA LEU A 118 0.46 -0.91 -5.31
C LEU A 118 -0.76 -0.97 -4.39
N ILE A 119 -0.74 -1.85 -3.40
CA ILE A 119 -1.83 -1.98 -2.43
C ILE A 119 -1.37 -1.38 -1.10
N ASP A 120 -2.05 -0.33 -0.67
CA ASP A 120 -1.85 0.26 0.66
C ASP A 120 -2.65 -0.57 1.67
N MET A 121 -1.97 -1.44 2.40
CA MET A 121 -2.58 -2.43 3.29
C MET A 121 -3.10 -1.79 4.58
N PRO A 122 -4.14 -2.34 5.22
CA PRO A 122 -4.55 -1.87 6.55
C PRO A 122 -3.45 -2.10 7.60
N PRO A 123 -3.52 -1.47 8.77
CA PRO A 123 -2.59 -1.78 9.85
C PRO A 123 -2.91 -3.14 10.49
N GLY A 124 -1.91 -3.75 11.10
CA GLY A 124 -2.06 -5.02 11.81
C GLY A 124 -2.04 -6.23 10.88
N THR A 125 -2.62 -7.33 11.35
CA THR A 125 -2.63 -8.63 10.64
C THR A 125 -4.00 -9.32 10.76
N GLY A 126 -5.06 -8.53 10.81
CA GLY A 126 -6.43 -9.03 11.04
C GLY A 126 -7.17 -9.40 9.74
N ASP A 127 -8.50 -9.49 9.86
CA ASP A 127 -9.40 -9.97 8.80
C ASP A 127 -9.25 -9.20 7.47
N ALA A 128 -8.95 -7.92 7.54
CA ALA A 128 -8.76 -7.10 6.33
C ALA A 128 -7.55 -7.58 5.51
N TYR A 129 -6.44 -7.94 6.19
CA TYR A 129 -5.27 -8.55 5.55
C TYR A 129 -5.65 -9.86 4.86
N LEU A 130 -6.34 -10.74 5.59
CA LEU A 130 -6.75 -12.05 5.09
C LEU A 130 -7.65 -11.91 3.86
N THR A 131 -8.54 -10.93 3.87
CA THR A 131 -9.43 -10.64 2.74
C THR A 131 -8.62 -10.28 1.49
N ILE A 132 -7.66 -9.38 1.61
CA ILE A 132 -6.82 -8.96 0.47
C ILE A 132 -5.98 -10.14 -0.02
N PHE A 133 -5.35 -10.89 0.87
CA PHE A 133 -4.52 -12.05 0.52
C PHE A 133 -5.30 -13.18 -0.11
N UNK A 134 -6.41 -13.23 0.21
CA UNK A 134 -7.22 -14.19 -0.24
C UNK A 134 -7.82 -13.91 -1.51
N ASP A 135 -8.15 -12.60 -1.79
CA ASP A 135 -8.87 -12.22 -3.01
C ASP A 135 -7.95 -11.75 -4.15
N MET A 136 -6.73 -11.38 -3.88
CA MET A 136 -5.77 -10.85 -4.86
C MET A 136 -4.50 -11.71 -4.94
N ASN A 137 -4.06 -11.96 -6.15
CA ASN A 137 -2.79 -12.66 -6.41
C ASN A 137 -1.63 -11.69 -6.23
N ILE A 138 -1.15 -11.54 -4.97
CA ILE A 138 -0.08 -10.60 -4.63
C ILE A 138 1.27 -11.21 -5.03
N ASP A 139 2.01 -10.52 -5.85
CA ASP A 139 3.35 -10.94 -6.32
C ASP A 139 4.46 -10.67 -5.34
N UNK A 140 4.53 -9.49 -4.55
CA UNK A 140 5.50 -9.15 -3.71
C UNK A 140 4.94 -8.43 -2.60
N PHE A 141 5.59 -8.50 -1.49
CA PHE A 141 5.21 -7.73 -0.29
C PHE A 141 6.38 -6.87 0.17
N ILE A 142 6.13 -5.59 0.56
CA ILE A 142 7.13 -4.66 1.11
C ILE A 142 6.70 -4.30 2.53
N ILE A 143 7.68 -4.34 3.45
CA ILE A 143 7.42 -4.02 4.86
C ILE A 143 7.89 -2.59 5.20
N UNK A 144 7.25 -1.72 5.79
CA UNK A 144 7.56 -0.47 6.24
C UNK A 144 7.85 -0.57 7.68
N UNK A 145 8.87 -0.15 8.29
CA UNK A 145 9.25 -0.14 9.56
C UNK A 145 9.66 1.20 9.92
N THR A 146 9.61 1.58 11.16
CA THR A 146 10.19 2.78 11.80
C THR A 146 11.04 2.38 13.03
N UNK A 147 11.77 3.00 13.27
CA UNK A 147 12.64 2.72 14.22
C UNK A 147 12.07 2.69 15.54
N ASN A 148 11.29 2.03 15.85
CA ASN A 148 10.70 1.87 17.18
C ASN A 148 10.82 0.41 17.63
N ASN A 149 11.52 0.19 18.69
CA ASN A 149 11.79 -1.17 19.23
C ASN A 149 10.52 -1.97 19.56
N LEU A 150 9.40 -1.31 19.87
CA LEU A 150 8.12 -1.98 20.16
C LEU A 150 7.47 -2.57 18.89
N ALA A 151 7.95 -2.17 17.72
CA ALA A 151 7.37 -2.63 16.45
C ALA A 151 7.83 -4.05 16.04
N PHE A 152 8.90 -4.59 16.66
CA PHE A 152 9.48 -5.88 16.23
C PHE A 152 8.54 -7.07 16.38
N ALA A 153 7.80 -7.13 17.50
CA ALA A 153 6.83 -8.21 17.70
C ALA A 153 5.76 -8.21 16.60
N ASP A 154 5.33 -7.03 16.20
CA ASP A 154 4.31 -6.86 15.16
C ASP A 154 4.89 -7.10 13.76
N VAL A 155 6.15 -6.70 13.52
CA VAL A 155 6.87 -7.04 12.27
C VAL A 155 6.95 -8.57 12.11
N LYS A 156 7.29 -9.29 13.18
CA LYS A 156 7.35 -10.76 13.17
C LYS A 156 5.99 -11.38 12.82
N LYS A 157 4.90 -10.84 13.39
CA LYS A 157 3.53 -11.30 13.05
C LYS A 157 3.23 -11.09 11.57
N THR A 158 3.59 -9.92 11.02
CA THR A 158 3.39 -9.60 9.61
C THR A 158 4.19 -10.55 8.72
N ILE A 159 5.49 -10.76 9.00
CA ILE A 159 6.34 -11.69 8.25
C ILE A 159 5.72 -13.10 8.24
N ASN A 160 5.36 -13.61 9.43
CA ASN A 160 4.78 -14.95 9.55
C ASN A 160 3.46 -15.07 8.76
N LEU A 161 2.64 -14.03 8.78
CA LEU A 161 1.38 -14.03 8.03
C LEU A 161 1.64 -14.04 6.51
N VAL A 162 2.54 -13.20 6.03
CA VAL A 162 2.89 -13.11 4.60
C VAL A 162 3.46 -14.46 4.11
N GLU A 163 4.36 -15.06 4.91
CA GLU A 163 4.94 -16.38 4.62
C GLU A 163 3.88 -17.48 4.58
N LYS A 164 2.89 -17.43 5.47
CA LYS A 164 1.79 -18.40 5.51
C LYS A 164 0.97 -18.41 4.20
N PHE A 165 0.90 -17.25 3.53
CA PHE A 165 0.23 -17.11 2.23
C PHE A 165 1.18 -17.33 1.05
N ASN A 166 2.43 -17.71 1.31
CA ASN A 166 3.46 -17.94 0.30
C ASN A 166 3.71 -16.70 -0.59
N ILE A 167 3.55 -15.50 -0.01
CA ILE A 167 3.80 -14.25 -0.72
C ILE A 167 5.28 -13.87 -0.53
N PRO A 168 6.06 -13.70 -1.59
CA PRO A 168 7.47 -13.31 -1.46
C PRO A 168 7.61 -11.92 -0.84
N ILE A 169 8.45 -11.80 0.18
CA ILE A 169 8.79 -10.50 0.78
C ILE A 169 9.97 -9.94 0.00
N LEU A 170 9.73 -8.87 -0.76
CA LEU A 170 10.73 -8.22 -1.60
C LEU A 170 11.81 -7.53 -0.76
N GLY A 171 11.42 -7.02 0.40
CA GLY A 171 12.33 -6.35 1.33
C GLY A 171 11.60 -5.42 2.28
N TYR A 172 12.38 -4.61 3.01
CA TYR A 172 11.81 -3.65 3.94
C TYR A 172 12.33 -2.23 3.69
N ILE A 173 11.52 -1.24 4.06
CA ILE A 173 11.86 0.18 3.97
C ILE A 173 11.79 0.77 5.38
N GLU A 174 12.86 1.43 5.80
CA GLU A 174 12.90 2.20 7.03
C GLU A 174 12.40 3.61 6.76
N ASN A 175 11.42 4.06 7.52
CA ASN A 175 10.83 5.38 7.35
C ASN A 175 11.03 6.23 8.62
N ASN A 176 11.01 7.53 8.47
CA ASN A 176 11.12 8.52 9.55
C ASN A 176 12.38 8.36 10.40
N ILE A 177 13.52 8.14 9.75
CA ILE A 177 14.77 7.99 10.48
C ILE A 177 15.26 9.36 10.95
N LEU A 178 15.45 9.48 12.26
CA LEU A 178 15.99 10.67 12.91
C LEU A 178 17.43 10.37 13.34
N GLY A 179 18.38 10.98 12.66
CA GLY A 179 19.80 10.90 13.05
C GLY A 179 20.39 9.52 12.96
N SER A 180 20.96 9.05 14.07
CA SER A 180 21.72 7.80 14.17
C SER A 180 20.92 6.63 14.73
N ASP A 181 19.59 6.70 14.64
CA ASP A 181 18.77 5.59 15.13
C ASP A 181 19.13 4.30 14.40
N ILE A 182 19.53 3.29 15.17
CA ILE A 182 19.86 1.98 14.64
C ILE A 182 18.67 1.05 14.89
N ILE A 183 18.13 0.53 13.81
CA ILE A 183 17.08 -0.49 13.90
C ILE A 183 17.76 -1.83 14.16
N ASP A 184 17.33 -2.56 15.19
CA ASP A 184 17.76 -3.94 15.38
C ASP A 184 17.18 -4.78 14.23
N ASP A 185 17.98 -5.02 13.22
CA ASP A 185 17.58 -5.73 12.00
C ASP A 185 17.74 -7.27 12.11
N ASN A 186 17.99 -7.80 13.29
CA ASN A 186 18.19 -9.23 13.53
C ASN A 186 17.11 -10.10 12.90
N ILE A 187 15.84 -9.69 12.98
CA ILE A 187 14.76 -10.49 12.41
C ILE A 187 14.83 -10.53 10.87
N PHE A 188 15.20 -9.42 10.25
CA PHE A 188 15.32 -9.33 8.79
C PHE A 188 16.53 -10.13 8.31
N GLN A 189 17.66 -10.06 9.03
CA GLN A 189 18.85 -10.85 8.72
C GLN A 189 18.57 -12.36 8.82
N LYS A 190 17.94 -12.79 9.91
CA LYS A 190 17.57 -14.21 10.12
C LYS A 190 16.62 -14.73 9.02
N LYS A 191 15.75 -13.86 8.51
CA LYS A 191 14.78 -14.19 7.45
C LYS A 191 15.31 -13.90 6.04
N LYS A 192 16.55 -13.38 5.92
CA LYS A 192 17.19 -12.98 4.66
C LYS A 192 16.32 -11.96 3.88
N ILE A 193 15.67 -11.05 4.60
CA ILE A 193 14.85 -9.99 4.02
C ILE A 193 15.75 -8.77 3.85
N GLU A 194 15.95 -8.33 2.62
CA GLU A 194 16.87 -7.24 2.30
C GLU A 194 16.26 -5.87 2.59
N LYS A 195 17.11 -4.92 2.96
CA LYS A 195 16.73 -3.52 3.10
C LYS A 195 16.65 -2.87 1.70
N LEU A 196 15.50 -2.33 1.36
CA LEU A 196 15.30 -1.63 0.08
C LEU A 196 15.78 -0.18 0.16
N GLY A 197 15.72 0.41 1.36
CA GLY A 197 16.19 1.77 1.57
C GLY A 197 15.71 2.36 2.87
N SER A 198 16.16 3.60 3.10
CA SER A 198 15.78 4.39 4.29
C SER A 198 15.30 5.76 3.83
N VAL A 199 14.22 6.23 4.42
CA VAL A 199 13.67 7.56 4.17
C VAL A 199 13.81 8.39 5.45
N LYS A 200 14.58 9.46 5.37
CA LYS A 200 14.80 10.37 6.50
C LYS A 200 13.55 11.21 6.76
N PHE A 201 13.34 11.55 8.03
CA PHE A 201 12.29 12.50 8.39
C PHE A 201 12.57 13.84 7.72
N ASN A 202 11.63 14.34 6.96
CA ASN A 202 11.75 15.65 6.34
C ASN A 202 10.37 16.24 6.02
N LYS A 203 10.33 17.57 5.84
CA LYS A 203 9.08 18.29 5.57
C LYS A 203 8.43 17.87 4.25
N LYS A 204 9.20 17.44 3.25
CA LYS A 204 8.65 16.98 1.96
C LYS A 204 7.80 15.71 2.13
N MET A 205 8.20 14.82 3.05
CA MET A 205 7.40 13.62 3.37
C MET A 205 6.15 13.99 4.20
N GLU A 206 6.31 14.90 5.16
CA GLU A 206 5.21 15.36 6.00
C GLU A 206 4.11 16.07 5.19
N GLN A 207 4.52 16.87 4.20
CA GLN A 207 3.63 17.65 3.33
C GLN A 207 3.46 17.01 1.96
N PHE A 208 3.66 15.69 1.86
CA PHE A 208 3.63 14.99 0.58
C PHE A 208 2.27 15.10 -0.11
N ASN A 209 2.30 15.42 -1.39
CA ASN A 209 1.17 15.36 -2.30
C ASN A 209 1.59 14.60 -3.55
N ILE A 210 0.63 13.93 -4.17
CA ILE A 210 0.90 13.12 -5.37
C ILE A 210 1.52 13.99 -6.49
N GLY A 211 2.56 13.48 -7.10
CA GLY A 211 3.36 14.18 -8.10
C GLY A 211 4.67 14.75 -7.55
N ASN A 212 4.78 14.89 -6.22
CA ASN A 212 6.06 15.25 -5.60
C ASN A 212 7.01 14.04 -5.66
N ILE A 213 8.29 14.32 -5.85
CA ILE A 213 9.32 13.29 -5.87
C ILE A 213 10.18 13.41 -4.62
N ILE A 214 10.36 12.29 -3.96
CA ILE A 214 11.25 12.13 -2.81
C ILE A 214 12.45 11.31 -3.28
N GLU A 215 13.65 11.87 -3.20
CA GLU A 215 14.85 11.26 -3.77
C GLU A 215 15.11 9.84 -3.25
N GLU A 216 15.01 9.63 -1.93
CA GLU A 216 15.21 8.32 -1.33
C GLU A 216 14.19 7.30 -1.85
N VAL A 217 12.94 7.73 -2.07
CA VAL A 217 11.89 6.86 -2.61
C VAL A 217 12.14 6.56 -4.09
N ASP A 218 12.66 7.53 -4.83
CA ASP A 218 13.02 7.34 -6.25
C ASP A 218 14.11 6.26 -6.40
N GLU A 219 15.10 6.25 -5.50
CA GLU A 219 16.14 5.20 -5.49
C GLU A 219 15.54 3.82 -5.14
N ILE A 220 14.62 3.79 -4.16
CA ILE A 220 13.90 2.55 -3.82
C ILE A 220 13.10 2.04 -5.03
N ALA A 221 12.42 2.95 -5.76
CA ALA A 221 11.66 2.58 -6.96
C ALA A 221 12.56 1.98 -8.04
N LYS A 222 13.76 2.55 -8.25
CA LYS A 222 14.74 2.01 -9.20
C LYS A 222 15.19 0.60 -8.80
N LEU A 223 15.43 0.38 -7.51
CA LEU A 223 15.83 -0.94 -7.01
C LEU A 223 14.68 -1.96 -7.18
N LEU A 224 13.45 -1.54 -6.89
CA LEU A 224 12.26 -2.37 -7.05
C LEU A 224 12.13 -2.85 -8.51
N CYS A 225 12.29 -1.94 -9.47
CA CYS A 225 12.21 -2.29 -10.90
C CYS A 225 13.27 -3.32 -11.34
N LYS A 226 14.42 -3.37 -10.66
CA LYS A 226 15.46 -4.36 -10.98
C LYS A 226 15.15 -5.74 -10.39
N LYS A 227 14.34 -5.77 -9.33
CA LYS A 227 13.99 -7.02 -8.61
C LYS A 227 12.69 -7.65 -9.11
N CYS A 228 11.82 -6.88 -9.78
CA CYS A 228 10.53 -7.32 -10.32
C CYS A 228 10.58 -7.56 -11.83
#